data_5c912eee782a3eabe62cd9e67575f339
#
_entry.id   5c912eee782a3eabe62cd9e67575f339
#
_cell.length_a   1.000
_cell.length_b   1.000
_cell.length_c   1.000
_cell.angle_alpha   90.00
_cell.angle_beta   90.00
_cell.angle_gamma   90.00
#
_symmetry.space_group_name_H-M   'P 1'
#
loop_
_entity.id
_entity.type
_entity.pdbx_description
1 polymer ?
#
loop_
_entity_poly.entity_id
_entity_poly.type
_entity_poly.pdbx_seq_one_letter_code
_entity_poly.pdbx_strand_id
1 'polypeptide(L)'
;MKKYDVIAFDLDGTLTDPEHGLVEGFIYAFKKMGVTDYGDRDSLRRFIGPSLYKVWQDEFGFTPETVVEAIEKFREYYNIYGWWDNKVYPGIREMLAELKKAGKTIVLATSKPEDTALKIMSLFELDQYFDFLGGAKGDNRDHKWQVLEYSLDAVGADRKSAVLIGDRMYDAEGAAKCGVDCIGVTWGHGSQKELEDAGATCIADTPEDVLKMLI
;
A
#
# COMPACT_ATOMS: atom_id res chain seq x y z
N MET A 1 -18.70 10.14 16.43
CA MET A 1 -17.51 9.85 15.61
C MET A 1 -17.42 10.89 14.49
N LYS A 2 -16.20 11.20 14.03
CA LYS A 2 -16.01 12.08 12.86
C LYS A 2 -16.61 11.39 11.63
N LYS A 3 -17.33 12.14 10.81
CA LYS A 3 -17.93 11.59 9.58
C LYS A 3 -16.96 11.76 8.42
N TYR A 4 -16.60 10.69 7.76
CA TYR A 4 -15.77 10.71 6.56
C TYR A 4 -16.63 10.46 5.33
N ASP A 5 -16.45 11.27 4.29
CA ASP A 5 -17.15 11.15 3.01
C ASP A 5 -16.25 10.51 1.94
N VAL A 6 -14.93 10.69 2.07
CA VAL A 6 -13.93 10.13 1.15
C VAL A 6 -13.02 9.17 1.90
N ILE A 7 -12.92 7.94 1.40
CA ILE A 7 -12.13 6.87 1.98
C ILE A 7 -11.01 6.51 1.00
N ALA A 8 -9.78 6.79 1.36
CA ALA A 8 -8.61 6.38 0.60
C ALA A 8 -8.08 5.05 1.17
N PHE A 9 -7.67 4.15 0.29
CA PHE A 9 -7.06 2.87 0.66
C PHE A 9 -5.66 2.73 0.09
N ASP A 10 -4.73 2.17 0.88
CA ASP A 10 -3.55 1.52 0.31
C ASP A 10 -3.93 0.18 -0.32
N LEU A 11 -3.01 -0.44 -1.06
CA LEU A 11 -3.20 -1.71 -1.75
C LEU A 11 -2.52 -2.86 -0.99
N ASP A 12 -1.19 -2.87 -1.02
CA ASP A 12 -0.37 -3.96 -0.49
C ASP A 12 -0.40 -3.96 1.04
N GLY A 13 -0.84 -5.07 1.66
CA GLY A 13 -1.02 -5.16 3.11
C GLY A 13 -2.36 -4.62 3.63
N THR A 14 -3.12 -3.93 2.80
CA THR A 14 -4.41 -3.33 3.18
C THR A 14 -5.59 -3.99 2.47
N LEU A 15 -5.63 -3.95 1.15
CA LEU A 15 -6.66 -4.60 0.33
C LEU A 15 -6.22 -6.00 -0.09
N THR A 16 -4.94 -6.17 -0.42
CA THR A 16 -4.37 -7.42 -0.92
C THR A 16 -3.08 -7.79 -0.19
N ASP A 17 -2.79 -9.09 -0.14
CA ASP A 17 -1.58 -9.67 0.42
C ASP A 17 -0.65 -10.13 -0.72
N PRO A 18 0.34 -9.32 -1.08
CA PRO A 18 1.31 -9.62 -2.13
C PRO A 18 2.55 -10.37 -1.63
N GLU A 19 2.57 -10.84 -0.38
CA GLU A 19 3.77 -11.32 0.31
C GLU A 19 4.57 -12.29 -0.52
N HIS A 20 3.92 -13.35 -1.03
CA HIS A 20 4.64 -14.41 -1.72
C HIS A 20 5.35 -13.87 -2.97
N GLY A 21 4.64 -13.15 -3.82
CA GLY A 21 5.17 -12.60 -5.05
C GLY A 21 6.29 -11.58 -4.85
N LEU A 22 6.17 -10.71 -3.82
CA LEU A 22 7.21 -9.74 -3.47
C LEU A 22 8.46 -10.41 -2.90
N VAL A 23 8.30 -11.33 -1.96
CA VAL A 23 9.42 -12.06 -1.34
C VAL A 23 10.20 -12.87 -2.38
N GLU A 24 9.52 -13.58 -3.29
CA GLU A 24 10.19 -14.29 -4.38
C GLU A 24 10.92 -13.33 -5.34
N GLY A 25 10.37 -12.16 -5.60
CA GLY A 25 11.04 -11.11 -6.37
C GLY A 25 12.34 -10.64 -5.72
N PHE A 26 12.34 -10.42 -4.40
CA PHE A 26 13.57 -10.09 -3.65
C PHE A 26 14.59 -11.24 -3.71
N ILE A 27 14.17 -12.48 -3.45
CA ILE A 27 15.05 -13.65 -3.50
C ILE A 27 15.65 -13.81 -4.91
N TYR A 28 14.87 -13.61 -5.95
CA TYR A 28 15.37 -13.65 -7.33
C TYR A 28 16.43 -12.59 -7.56
N ALA A 29 16.18 -11.34 -7.17
CA ALA A 29 17.12 -10.24 -7.32
C ALA A 29 18.44 -10.52 -6.56
N PHE A 30 18.37 -10.95 -5.29
CA PHE A 30 19.56 -11.30 -4.50
C PHE A 30 20.41 -12.37 -5.20
N LYS A 31 19.79 -13.45 -5.67
CA LYS A 31 20.49 -14.51 -6.41
C LYS A 31 21.16 -13.98 -7.67
N LYS A 32 20.51 -13.12 -8.44
CA LYS A 32 21.06 -12.54 -9.67
C LYS A 32 22.24 -11.61 -9.40
N MET A 33 22.24 -10.91 -8.28
CA MET A 33 23.28 -9.99 -7.87
C MET A 33 24.39 -10.66 -7.05
N GLY A 34 24.30 -11.97 -6.79
CA GLY A 34 25.29 -12.70 -5.99
C GLY A 34 25.26 -12.35 -4.49
N VAL A 35 24.18 -11.75 -4.00
CA VAL A 35 23.97 -11.46 -2.58
C VAL A 35 23.51 -12.76 -1.89
N THR A 36 24.26 -13.20 -0.88
CA THR A 36 23.97 -14.47 -0.15
C THR A 36 23.50 -14.25 1.28
N ASP A 37 23.79 -13.08 1.85
CA ASP A 37 23.41 -12.70 3.21
C ASP A 37 22.26 -11.69 3.17
N TYR A 38 21.04 -12.19 2.99
CA TYR A 38 19.81 -11.39 2.99
C TYR A 38 18.81 -11.87 4.08
N GLY A 39 19.24 -12.77 4.97
CA GLY A 39 18.40 -13.36 6.01
C GLY A 39 17.54 -14.50 5.51
N ASP A 40 16.56 -14.88 6.32
CA ASP A 40 15.56 -15.88 5.97
C ASP A 40 14.36 -15.25 5.25
N ARG A 41 13.51 -16.12 4.71
CA ARG A 41 12.30 -15.71 3.99
C ARG A 41 11.38 -14.82 4.82
N ASP A 42 11.20 -15.13 6.10
CA ASP A 42 10.29 -14.39 6.98
C ASP A 42 10.82 -12.98 7.25
N SER A 43 12.14 -12.81 7.34
CA SER A 43 12.77 -11.51 7.53
C SER A 43 12.55 -10.54 6.36
N LEU A 44 12.28 -11.06 5.14
CA LEU A 44 12.04 -10.25 3.95
C LEU A 44 10.66 -9.58 3.95
N ARG A 45 9.73 -10.02 4.80
CA ARG A 45 8.40 -9.40 4.95
C ARG A 45 8.46 -7.92 5.32
N ARG A 46 9.49 -7.51 6.07
CA ARG A 46 9.68 -6.10 6.46
C ARG A 46 9.88 -5.16 5.27
N PHE A 47 10.20 -5.71 4.10
CA PHE A 47 10.39 -4.94 2.86
C PHE A 47 9.10 -4.71 2.08
N ILE A 48 7.97 -5.22 2.56
CA ILE A 48 6.65 -4.96 1.98
C ILE A 48 6.15 -3.61 2.51
N GLY A 49 5.77 -2.70 1.61
CA GLY A 49 5.29 -1.36 1.91
C GLY A 49 6.24 -0.23 1.51
N PRO A 50 7.54 -0.25 1.89
CA PRO A 50 8.50 0.74 1.42
C PRO A 50 8.72 0.69 -0.10
N SER A 51 9.16 1.82 -0.69
CA SER A 51 9.60 1.80 -2.08
C SER A 51 10.83 0.90 -2.24
N LEU A 52 10.94 0.19 -3.36
CA LEU A 52 12.10 -0.68 -3.65
C LEU A 52 13.42 0.07 -3.52
N TYR A 53 13.47 1.33 -3.98
CA TYR A 53 14.66 2.16 -3.89
C TYR A 53 15.14 2.29 -2.44
N LYS A 54 14.21 2.62 -1.54
CA LYS A 54 14.50 2.77 -0.12
C LYS A 54 14.97 1.46 0.52
N VAL A 55 14.33 0.35 0.20
CA VAL A 55 14.74 -0.98 0.71
C VAL A 55 16.19 -1.29 0.33
N TRP A 56 16.55 -1.17 -0.94
CA TRP A 56 17.91 -1.50 -1.40
C TRP A 56 18.97 -0.54 -0.84
N GLN A 57 18.64 0.73 -0.70
CA GLN A 57 19.55 1.74 -0.17
C GLN A 57 19.73 1.63 1.36
N ASP A 58 18.62 1.62 2.09
CA ASP A 58 18.65 1.75 3.56
C ASP A 58 19.01 0.43 4.26
N GLU A 59 18.51 -0.70 3.73
CA GLU A 59 18.70 -2.02 4.37
C GLU A 59 19.98 -2.73 3.91
N PHE A 60 20.38 -2.51 2.65
CA PHE A 60 21.53 -3.19 2.07
C PHE A 60 22.72 -2.25 1.76
N GLY A 61 22.55 -0.94 1.96
CA GLY A 61 23.62 0.04 1.76
C GLY A 61 24.12 0.12 0.32
N PHE A 62 23.27 -0.20 -0.66
CA PHE A 62 23.65 -0.18 -2.07
C PHE A 62 23.84 1.25 -2.57
N THR A 63 24.81 1.43 -3.47
CA THR A 63 24.96 2.71 -4.17
C THR A 63 23.77 2.96 -5.09
N PRO A 64 23.49 4.22 -5.49
CA PRO A 64 22.38 4.51 -6.40
C PRO A 64 22.39 3.66 -7.69
N GLU A 65 23.57 3.40 -8.25
CA GLU A 65 23.74 2.59 -9.45
C GLU A 65 23.37 1.13 -9.18
N THR A 66 23.83 0.56 -8.05
CA THR A 66 23.51 -0.81 -7.63
C THR A 66 22.02 -0.97 -7.28
N VAL A 67 21.40 0.08 -6.72
CA VAL A 67 19.95 0.09 -6.47
C VAL A 67 19.15 -0.03 -7.77
N VAL A 68 19.54 0.70 -8.81
CA VAL A 68 18.90 0.60 -10.13
C VAL A 68 18.97 -0.83 -10.66
N GLU A 69 20.18 -1.45 -10.63
CA GLU A 69 20.35 -2.85 -11.04
C GLU A 69 19.49 -3.80 -10.21
N ALA A 70 19.46 -3.65 -8.89
CA ALA A 70 18.65 -4.48 -8.00
C ALA A 70 17.16 -4.40 -8.33
N ILE A 71 16.66 -3.19 -8.59
CA ILE A 71 15.27 -2.96 -9.00
C ILE A 71 14.99 -3.61 -10.36
N GLU A 72 15.91 -3.55 -11.32
CA GLU A 72 15.77 -4.21 -12.62
C GLU A 72 15.66 -5.73 -12.43
N LYS A 73 16.56 -6.34 -11.63
CA LYS A 73 16.52 -7.77 -11.32
C LYS A 73 15.23 -8.18 -10.59
N PHE A 74 14.77 -7.38 -9.64
CA PHE A 74 13.49 -7.60 -9.00
C PHE A 74 12.33 -7.60 -10.03
N ARG A 75 12.31 -6.62 -10.92
CA ARG A 75 11.28 -6.46 -11.94
C ARG A 75 11.30 -7.58 -12.99
N GLU A 76 12.46 -8.17 -13.30
CA GLU A 76 12.56 -9.35 -14.18
C GLU A 76 11.66 -10.51 -13.72
N TYR A 77 11.57 -10.74 -12.41
CA TYR A 77 10.68 -11.73 -11.82
C TYR A 77 9.26 -11.17 -11.61
N TYR A 78 9.18 -10.04 -10.93
CA TYR A 78 7.93 -9.51 -10.41
C TYR A 78 6.93 -9.17 -11.54
N ASN A 79 7.40 -8.59 -12.63
CA ASN A 79 6.53 -8.21 -13.76
C ASN A 79 5.97 -9.41 -14.54
N ILE A 80 6.56 -10.60 -14.38
CA ILE A 80 6.12 -11.81 -15.08
C ILE A 80 5.31 -12.71 -14.13
N TYR A 81 5.80 -12.92 -12.92
CA TYR A 81 5.27 -13.91 -11.97
C TYR A 81 4.72 -13.32 -10.69
N GLY A 82 5.37 -12.29 -10.13
CA GLY A 82 5.10 -11.83 -8.77
C GLY A 82 3.85 -10.97 -8.64
N TRP A 83 3.49 -10.16 -9.64
CA TRP A 83 2.39 -9.19 -9.50
C TRP A 83 1.00 -9.85 -9.34
N TRP A 84 0.79 -11.02 -9.92
CA TRP A 84 -0.47 -11.77 -9.83
C TRP A 84 -0.46 -12.85 -8.73
N ASP A 85 0.73 -13.17 -8.19
CA ASP A 85 0.89 -14.03 -7.01
C ASP A 85 0.53 -13.21 -5.75
N ASN A 86 -0.75 -13.01 -5.58
CA ASN A 86 -1.37 -12.06 -4.66
C ASN A 86 -2.77 -12.57 -4.29
N LYS A 87 -3.35 -12.11 -3.21
CA LYS A 87 -4.72 -12.49 -2.79
C LYS A 87 -5.41 -11.32 -2.08
N VAL A 88 -6.72 -11.21 -2.23
CA VAL A 88 -7.54 -10.24 -1.49
C VAL A 88 -7.71 -10.72 -0.05
N TYR A 89 -7.54 -9.82 0.93
CA TYR A 89 -7.82 -10.16 2.32
C TYR A 89 -9.30 -10.48 2.54
N PRO A 90 -9.62 -11.44 3.44
CA PRO A 90 -11.02 -11.76 3.79
C PRO A 90 -11.78 -10.53 4.29
N GLY A 91 -13.03 -10.37 3.86
CA GLY A 91 -13.90 -9.26 4.27
C GLY A 91 -13.73 -7.95 3.51
N ILE A 92 -12.69 -7.81 2.67
CA ILE A 92 -12.44 -6.57 1.89
C ILE A 92 -13.57 -6.28 0.90
N ARG A 93 -14.01 -7.28 0.14
CA ARG A 93 -15.08 -7.08 -0.87
C ARG A 93 -16.39 -6.64 -0.22
N GLU A 94 -16.73 -7.27 0.89
CA GLU A 94 -17.92 -6.97 1.68
C GLU A 94 -17.84 -5.54 2.24
N MET A 95 -16.70 -5.16 2.81
CA MET A 95 -16.47 -3.81 3.33
C MET A 95 -16.61 -2.76 2.22
N LEU A 96 -15.95 -2.94 1.08
CA LEU A 96 -16.02 -2.01 -0.05
C LEU A 96 -17.44 -1.86 -0.59
N ALA A 97 -18.19 -2.97 -0.72
CA ALA A 97 -19.57 -2.95 -1.17
C ALA A 97 -20.49 -2.15 -0.21
N GLU A 98 -20.35 -2.35 1.11
CA GLU A 98 -21.14 -1.62 2.10
C GLU A 98 -20.76 -0.13 2.16
N LEU A 99 -19.48 0.23 1.99
CA LEU A 99 -19.06 1.62 1.88
C LEU A 99 -19.66 2.31 0.64
N LYS A 100 -19.68 1.63 -0.52
CA LYS A 100 -20.33 2.16 -1.73
C LYS A 100 -21.84 2.32 -1.53
N LYS A 101 -22.50 1.35 -0.93
CA LYS A 101 -23.92 1.42 -0.59
C LYS A 101 -24.24 2.55 0.39
N ALA A 102 -23.34 2.86 1.31
CA ALA A 102 -23.42 4.02 2.20
C ALA A 102 -23.12 5.37 1.51
N GLY A 103 -22.86 5.38 0.21
CA GLY A 103 -22.61 6.58 -0.59
C GLY A 103 -21.22 7.19 -0.39
N LYS A 104 -20.25 6.39 0.10
CA LYS A 104 -18.87 6.88 0.24
C LYS A 104 -18.16 6.98 -1.10
N THR A 105 -17.34 8.01 -1.25
CA THR A 105 -16.34 8.08 -2.34
C THR A 105 -15.12 7.28 -1.93
N ILE A 106 -14.68 6.34 -2.78
CA ILE A 106 -13.57 5.44 -2.47
C ILE A 106 -12.45 5.66 -3.49
N VAL A 107 -11.23 5.91 -3.01
CA VAL A 107 -10.07 6.11 -3.87
C VAL A 107 -8.91 5.19 -3.46
N LEU A 108 -8.13 4.75 -4.44
CA LEU A 108 -6.85 4.08 -4.19
C LEU A 108 -5.75 5.12 -4.06
N ALA A 109 -4.85 4.94 -3.09
CA ALA A 109 -3.67 5.78 -2.90
C ALA A 109 -2.48 4.92 -2.46
N THR A 110 -1.84 4.23 -3.43
CA THR A 110 -0.78 3.26 -3.14
C THR A 110 0.59 3.70 -3.64
N SER A 111 1.64 3.39 -2.86
CA SER A 111 3.03 3.56 -3.30
C SER A 111 3.47 2.53 -4.36
N LYS A 112 2.62 1.56 -4.68
CA LYS A 112 2.85 0.64 -5.78
C LYS A 112 2.82 1.38 -7.12
N PRO A 113 3.69 1.03 -8.12
CA PRO A 113 3.61 1.61 -9.46
C PRO A 113 2.19 1.52 -10.03
N GLU A 114 1.68 2.64 -10.53
CA GLU A 114 0.28 2.80 -10.97
C GLU A 114 -0.14 1.72 -11.96
N ASP A 115 0.67 1.45 -12.99
CA ASP A 115 0.35 0.43 -14.00
C ASP A 115 0.20 -0.98 -13.38
N THR A 116 0.98 -1.29 -12.35
CA THR A 116 0.90 -2.58 -11.65
C THR A 116 -0.31 -2.61 -10.72
N ALA A 117 -0.57 -1.51 -10.01
CA ALA A 117 -1.75 -1.40 -9.15
C ALA A 117 -3.05 -1.57 -9.94
N LEU A 118 -3.17 -0.92 -11.11
CA LEU A 118 -4.33 -1.06 -11.99
C LEU A 118 -4.56 -2.50 -12.46
N LYS A 119 -3.48 -3.22 -12.80
CA LYS A 119 -3.58 -4.65 -13.18
C LYS A 119 -4.10 -5.51 -12.01
N ILE A 120 -3.61 -5.27 -10.79
CA ILE A 120 -4.04 -6.02 -9.61
C ILE A 120 -5.51 -5.70 -9.28
N MET A 121 -5.89 -4.42 -9.30
CA MET A 121 -7.27 -4.01 -9.05
C MET A 121 -8.24 -4.66 -10.04
N SER A 122 -7.87 -4.70 -11.32
CA SER A 122 -8.67 -5.35 -12.36
C SER A 122 -8.67 -6.88 -12.23
N LEU A 123 -7.52 -7.52 -11.92
CA LEU A 123 -7.43 -8.98 -11.72
C LEU A 123 -8.40 -9.47 -10.66
N PHE A 124 -8.54 -8.71 -9.59
CA PHE A 124 -9.42 -9.04 -8.46
C PHE A 124 -10.80 -8.39 -8.56
N GLU A 125 -11.12 -7.69 -9.65
CA GLU A 125 -12.39 -6.98 -9.84
C GLU A 125 -12.69 -6.01 -8.67
N LEU A 126 -11.65 -5.41 -8.10
CA LEU A 126 -11.80 -4.41 -7.03
C LEU A 126 -12.03 -3.01 -7.58
N ASP A 127 -11.59 -2.73 -8.80
CA ASP A 127 -11.72 -1.45 -9.50
C ASP A 127 -13.17 -0.95 -9.56
N GLN A 128 -14.14 -1.85 -9.65
CA GLN A 128 -15.57 -1.52 -9.67
C GLN A 128 -16.08 -0.76 -8.43
N TYR A 129 -15.37 -0.84 -7.31
CA TYR A 129 -15.75 -0.14 -6.06
C TYR A 129 -15.13 1.26 -5.95
N PHE A 130 -14.17 1.60 -6.80
CA PHE A 130 -13.36 2.81 -6.67
C PHE A 130 -13.79 3.90 -7.65
N ASP A 131 -13.85 5.13 -7.14
CA ASP A 131 -14.13 6.32 -7.93
C ASP A 131 -12.86 6.86 -8.59
N PHE A 132 -11.67 6.54 -8.02
CA PHE A 132 -10.37 6.87 -8.57
C PHE A 132 -9.29 5.86 -8.14
N LEU A 133 -8.35 5.57 -9.03
CA LEU A 133 -7.24 4.66 -8.77
C LEU A 133 -5.90 5.39 -8.95
N GLY A 134 -5.28 5.80 -7.84
CA GLY A 134 -3.97 6.44 -7.83
C GLY A 134 -2.86 5.50 -7.37
N GLY A 135 -1.74 5.54 -8.09
CA GLY A 135 -0.52 4.80 -7.77
C GLY A 135 0.73 5.65 -7.94
N ALA A 136 1.90 5.15 -7.54
CA ALA A 136 3.17 5.84 -7.75
C ALA A 136 3.51 5.96 -9.24
N LYS A 137 4.12 7.08 -9.64
CA LYS A 137 4.49 7.34 -11.04
C LYS A 137 5.71 8.24 -11.15
N GLY A 138 6.88 7.65 -11.04
CA GLY A 138 8.16 8.34 -11.27
C GLY A 138 8.30 9.66 -10.50
N ASP A 139 9.13 10.54 -11.00
CA ASP A 139 9.71 11.71 -10.34
C ASP A 139 8.75 12.68 -9.60
N ASN A 140 7.46 12.60 -9.83
CA ASN A 140 6.50 13.54 -9.24
C ASN A 140 5.51 12.91 -8.25
N ARG A 141 5.56 11.59 -8.03
CA ARG A 141 4.57 10.86 -7.24
C ARG A 141 5.13 9.56 -6.66
N ASP A 142 6.27 9.67 -5.95
CA ASP A 142 6.98 8.52 -5.36
C ASP A 142 6.68 8.30 -3.87
N HIS A 143 6.22 9.36 -3.19
CA HIS A 143 5.91 9.28 -1.78
C HIS A 143 4.41 9.07 -1.54
N LYS A 144 4.06 8.34 -0.48
CA LYS A 144 2.66 8.09 -0.08
C LYS A 144 1.80 9.37 -0.06
N TRP A 145 2.30 10.46 0.53
CA TRP A 145 1.57 11.71 0.61
C TRP A 145 1.25 12.32 -0.77
N GLN A 146 2.16 12.19 -1.75
CA GLN A 146 1.95 12.72 -3.10
C GLN A 146 0.86 11.93 -3.84
N VAL A 147 0.86 10.61 -3.67
CA VAL A 147 -0.18 9.74 -4.25
C VAL A 147 -1.52 9.99 -3.59
N LEU A 148 -1.54 10.15 -2.26
CA LEU A 148 -2.76 10.48 -1.52
C LEU A 148 -3.34 11.82 -1.96
N GLU A 149 -2.51 12.85 -2.03
CA GLU A 149 -2.91 14.19 -2.49
C GLU A 149 -3.49 14.13 -3.91
N TYR A 150 -2.79 13.46 -4.83
CA TYR A 150 -3.25 13.24 -6.20
C TYR A 150 -4.62 12.53 -6.27
N SER A 151 -4.81 11.47 -5.47
CA SER A 151 -6.07 10.71 -5.47
C SER A 151 -7.23 11.51 -4.87
N LEU A 152 -6.98 12.27 -3.82
CA LEU A 152 -7.99 13.12 -3.19
C LEU A 152 -8.38 14.31 -4.07
N ASP A 153 -7.41 14.93 -4.76
CA ASP A 153 -7.65 16.03 -5.70
C ASP A 153 -8.47 15.60 -6.90
N ALA A 154 -8.23 14.38 -7.40
CA ALA A 154 -8.96 13.83 -8.54
C ALA A 154 -10.48 13.72 -8.30
N VAL A 155 -10.90 13.57 -7.03
CA VAL A 155 -12.32 13.50 -6.64
C VAL A 155 -12.81 14.76 -5.94
N GLY A 156 -11.99 15.81 -5.86
CA GLY A 156 -12.36 17.09 -5.21
C GLY A 156 -12.61 16.94 -3.70
N ALA A 157 -11.87 16.06 -3.02
CA ALA A 157 -12.09 15.74 -1.61
C ALA A 157 -11.74 16.91 -0.67
N ASP A 158 -12.61 17.20 0.30
CA ASP A 158 -12.20 17.97 1.48
C ASP A 158 -11.38 17.09 2.40
N ARG A 159 -10.12 17.51 2.66
CA ARG A 159 -9.18 16.79 3.54
C ARG A 159 -9.75 16.51 4.94
N LYS A 160 -10.63 17.40 5.45
CA LYS A 160 -11.25 17.24 6.76
C LYS A 160 -12.28 16.12 6.83
N SER A 161 -12.86 15.76 5.68
CA SER A 161 -13.81 14.65 5.55
C SER A 161 -13.20 13.42 4.86
N ALA A 162 -11.88 13.38 4.70
CA ALA A 162 -11.15 12.26 4.14
C ALA A 162 -10.42 11.45 5.23
N VAL A 163 -10.23 10.16 4.98
CA VAL A 163 -9.43 9.26 5.81
C VAL A 163 -8.63 8.30 4.93
N LEU A 164 -7.39 7.99 5.31
CA LEU A 164 -6.59 6.95 4.68
C LEU A 164 -6.64 5.67 5.52
N ILE A 165 -6.83 4.54 4.87
CA ILE A 165 -6.73 3.20 5.45
C ILE A 165 -5.43 2.59 4.96
N GLY A 166 -4.57 2.15 5.88
CA GLY A 166 -3.27 1.57 5.53
C GLY A 166 -2.67 0.77 6.67
N ASP A 167 -1.69 -0.09 6.36
CA ASP A 167 -1.10 -1.04 7.31
C ASP A 167 0.33 -0.67 7.74
N ARG A 168 0.95 0.38 7.17
CA ARG A 168 2.32 0.75 7.50
C ARG A 168 2.43 2.19 8.01
N MET A 169 3.53 2.46 8.72
CA MET A 169 3.90 3.81 9.15
C MET A 169 3.85 4.85 8.03
N TYR A 170 4.18 4.47 6.81
CA TYR A 170 4.18 5.35 5.65
C TYR A 170 2.78 5.89 5.32
N ASP A 171 1.73 5.13 5.63
CA ASP A 171 0.34 5.55 5.46
C ASP A 171 -0.02 6.61 6.49
N ALA A 172 0.29 6.38 7.76
CA ALA A 172 0.03 7.33 8.84
C ALA A 172 0.81 8.64 8.63
N GLU A 173 2.11 8.56 8.33
CA GLU A 173 2.94 9.73 8.02
C GLU A 173 2.46 10.48 6.77
N GLY A 174 2.08 9.74 5.73
CA GLY A 174 1.55 10.31 4.49
C GLY A 174 0.21 11.02 4.71
N ALA A 175 -0.69 10.42 5.47
CA ALA A 175 -1.97 11.02 5.85
C ALA A 175 -1.77 12.30 6.67
N ALA A 176 -0.92 12.25 7.71
CA ALA A 176 -0.59 13.41 8.55
C ALA A 176 -0.05 14.58 7.71
N LYS A 177 0.84 14.30 6.75
CA LYS A 177 1.40 15.32 5.85
C LYS A 177 0.36 15.97 4.94
N CYS A 178 -0.70 15.25 4.58
CA CYS A 178 -1.83 15.77 3.82
C CYS A 178 -2.94 16.42 4.68
N GLY A 179 -2.79 16.39 6.01
CA GLY A 179 -3.84 16.85 6.94
C GLY A 179 -5.08 15.96 6.96
N VAL A 180 -4.90 14.66 6.71
CA VAL A 180 -5.93 13.62 6.64
C VAL A 180 -5.76 12.66 7.82
N ASP A 181 -6.85 12.16 8.37
CA ASP A 181 -6.79 11.12 9.40
C ASP A 181 -6.35 9.77 8.78
N CYS A 182 -5.75 8.91 9.63
CA CYS A 182 -5.36 7.56 9.22
C CYS A 182 -5.99 6.52 10.16
N ILE A 183 -6.64 5.51 9.59
CA ILE A 183 -7.00 4.28 10.29
C ILE A 183 -5.93 3.25 9.95
N GLY A 184 -5.11 2.90 10.95
CA GLY A 184 -4.13 1.84 10.82
C GLY A 184 -4.79 0.46 10.92
N VAL A 185 -4.40 -0.48 10.06
CA VAL A 185 -4.95 -1.84 10.06
C VAL A 185 -3.88 -2.87 10.43
N THR A 186 -4.25 -3.86 11.25
CA THR A 186 -3.29 -4.82 11.84
C THR A 186 -3.23 -6.17 11.14
N TRP A 187 -4.07 -6.42 10.14
CA TRP A 187 -4.02 -7.66 9.34
C TRP A 187 -2.95 -7.67 8.25
N GLY A 188 -2.28 -6.52 8.01
CA GLY A 188 -1.21 -6.35 7.04
C GLY A 188 0.17 -6.68 7.59
N HIS A 189 1.18 -5.97 7.12
CA HIS A 189 2.61 -6.22 7.42
C HIS A 189 3.17 -5.33 8.53
N GLY A 190 2.49 -4.22 8.88
CA GLY A 190 2.85 -3.34 9.98
C GLY A 190 2.37 -3.86 11.34
N SER A 191 2.99 -3.38 12.42
CA SER A 191 2.51 -3.65 13.77
C SER A 191 1.64 -2.51 14.29
N GLN A 192 0.75 -2.81 15.25
CA GLN A 192 -0.03 -1.77 15.94
C GLN A 192 0.88 -0.66 16.50
N LYS A 193 1.99 -1.05 17.13
CA LYS A 193 2.96 -0.09 17.67
C LYS A 193 3.57 0.81 16.60
N GLU A 194 3.93 0.27 15.44
CA GLU A 194 4.44 1.03 14.28
C GLU A 194 3.43 2.11 13.86
N LEU A 195 2.17 1.72 13.74
CA LEU A 195 1.07 2.59 13.33
C LEU A 195 0.78 3.70 14.36
N GLU A 196 0.74 3.33 15.65
CA GLU A 196 0.54 4.28 16.76
C GLU A 196 1.70 5.29 16.86
N ASP A 197 2.94 4.82 16.79
CA ASP A 197 4.15 5.66 16.83
C ASP A 197 4.19 6.63 15.62
N ALA A 198 3.67 6.21 14.47
CA ALA A 198 3.56 7.03 13.26
C ALA A 198 2.35 8.00 13.25
N GLY A 199 1.50 7.95 14.26
CA GLY A 199 0.38 8.88 14.45
C GLY A 199 -0.92 8.45 13.78
N ALA A 200 -1.16 7.15 13.60
CA ALA A 200 -2.49 6.66 13.18
C ALA A 200 -3.57 7.16 14.16
N THR A 201 -4.67 7.67 13.63
CA THR A 201 -5.77 8.26 14.41
C THR A 201 -6.51 7.19 15.23
N CYS A 202 -6.64 6.00 14.67
CA CYS A 202 -7.19 4.81 15.34
C CYS A 202 -6.69 3.54 14.64
N ILE A 203 -6.90 2.40 15.30
CA ILE A 203 -6.48 1.08 14.85
C ILE A 203 -7.72 0.21 14.64
N ALA A 204 -7.71 -0.59 13.58
CA ALA A 204 -8.73 -1.59 13.28
C ALA A 204 -8.08 -2.96 13.05
N ASP A 205 -8.64 -4.00 13.65
CA ASP A 205 -8.11 -5.35 13.55
C ASP A 205 -8.74 -6.16 12.40
N THR A 206 -9.91 -5.71 11.93
CA THR A 206 -10.66 -6.37 10.85
C THR A 206 -11.29 -5.36 9.90
N PRO A 207 -11.60 -5.76 8.64
CA PRO A 207 -12.37 -4.92 7.73
C PRO A 207 -13.75 -4.53 8.28
N GLU A 208 -14.36 -5.39 9.11
CA GLU A 208 -15.63 -5.10 9.80
C GLU A 208 -15.46 -3.95 10.80
N ASP A 209 -14.34 -3.87 11.51
CA ASP A 209 -14.08 -2.77 12.45
C ASP A 209 -13.89 -1.44 11.71
N VAL A 210 -13.17 -1.46 10.56
CA VAL A 210 -13.09 -0.29 9.66
C VAL A 210 -14.50 0.15 9.25
N LEU A 211 -15.35 -0.78 8.84
CA LEU A 211 -16.70 -0.47 8.42
C LEU A 211 -17.51 0.20 9.55
N LYS A 212 -17.47 -0.34 10.80
CA LYS A 212 -18.12 0.24 11.99
C LYS A 212 -17.64 1.66 12.33
N MET A 213 -16.40 1.98 11.98
CA MET A 213 -15.82 3.33 12.19
C MET A 213 -16.30 4.35 11.15
N LEU A 214 -16.74 3.87 9.97
CA LEU A 214 -17.01 4.72 8.81
C LEU A 214 -18.51 4.93 8.51
N ILE A 215 -19.39 4.04 9.03
CA ILE A 215 -20.85 4.11 8.80
C ILE A 215 -21.70 3.95 10.10
#